data_a24004e59eaf6a35617b1ae2d1c0b991
#
_entry.id   a24004e59eaf6a35617b1ae2d1c0b991
#
_cell.length_a   1.000
_cell.length_b   1.000
_cell.length_c   1.000
_cell.angle_alpha   90.00
_cell.angle_beta   90.00
_cell.angle_gamma   90.00
#
_symmetry.space_group_name_H-M   'P 1'
#
loop_
_entity.id
_entity.type
_entity.pdbx_description
1 polymer ?
#
loop_
_entity_poly.entity_id
_entity_poly.type
_entity_poly.pdbx_seq_one_letter_code
_entity_poly.pdbx_strand_id
1 'polypeptide(L)'
;MKHTINFKYNKKKVIFENFELEIPENKITVICGHNGAGKTTLLKILSGIFPSKNDENLKKVKGWLVPASGGLIRHFSLKEHLNIIKAENNTNWQEAFSLFQAEKFEKNPVRKLSTGQEMMASIIVACASNSEFIYLDEPFASLDPNNAENLVKILKNLRKTIIITSHDLYLTTEVADKILFIKDGKISWQSENQLDVEELKTAYKDFA
;
A
#
# COMPACT_ATOMS: atom_id res chain seq x y z
N MET A 1 4.59 -8.62 -13.67
CA MET A 1 4.32 -7.74 -14.86
C MET A 1 5.36 -6.62 -14.92
N LYS A 2 5.87 -6.31 -16.14
CA LYS A 2 6.82 -5.19 -16.34
C LYS A 2 6.08 -3.95 -16.84
N HIS A 3 6.44 -2.79 -16.27
CA HIS A 3 5.84 -1.49 -16.59
C HIS A 3 6.92 -0.45 -16.84
N THR A 4 6.67 0.44 -17.80
CA THR A 4 7.51 1.62 -18.06
C THR A 4 6.71 2.87 -17.76
N ILE A 5 7.07 3.58 -16.71
CA ILE A 5 6.30 4.70 -16.19
C ILE A 5 6.98 6.02 -16.55
N ASN A 6 6.18 6.92 -17.14
CA ASN A 6 6.57 8.30 -17.41
C ASN A 6 5.54 9.23 -16.77
N PHE A 7 5.98 10.06 -15.82
CA PHE A 7 5.08 10.97 -15.12
C PHE A 7 5.73 12.29 -14.76
N LYS A 8 4.99 13.36 -14.98
CA LYS A 8 5.35 14.73 -14.57
C LYS A 8 4.11 15.48 -14.07
N TYR A 9 4.24 16.20 -12.98
CA TYR A 9 3.19 17.10 -12.50
C TYR A 9 2.99 18.29 -13.42
N ASN A 10 4.10 18.82 -13.96
CA ASN A 10 4.11 19.94 -14.92
C ASN A 10 5.39 19.89 -15.75
N LYS A 11 5.59 20.86 -16.67
CA LYS A 11 6.77 20.90 -17.54
C LYS A 11 8.11 20.98 -16.78
N LYS A 12 8.13 21.46 -15.53
CA LYS A 12 9.34 21.67 -14.72
C LYS A 12 9.58 20.57 -13.70
N LYS A 13 8.54 19.76 -13.34
CA LYS A 13 8.64 18.75 -12.28
C LYS A 13 8.35 17.36 -12.84
N VAL A 14 9.39 16.75 -13.42
CA VAL A 14 9.41 15.34 -13.81
C VAL A 14 9.64 14.51 -12.56
N ILE A 15 8.85 13.45 -12.37
CA ILE A 15 8.99 12.51 -11.24
C ILE A 15 9.54 11.19 -11.73
N PHE A 16 9.02 10.67 -12.84
CA PHE A 16 9.47 9.42 -13.45
C PHE A 16 9.69 9.65 -14.94
N GLU A 17 10.85 9.20 -15.44
CA GLU A 17 11.22 9.19 -16.85
C GLU A 17 11.82 7.83 -17.18
N ASN A 18 11.11 7.07 -18.04
CA ASN A 18 11.45 5.68 -18.38
C ASN A 18 11.71 4.80 -17.14
N PHE A 19 10.88 5.00 -16.10
CA PHE A 19 10.99 4.23 -14.88
C PHE A 19 10.47 2.83 -15.10
N GLU A 20 11.35 1.85 -15.07
CA GLU A 20 11.02 0.43 -15.23
C GLU A 20 10.70 -0.19 -13.88
N LEU A 21 9.52 -0.82 -13.79
CA LEU A 21 9.05 -1.49 -12.58
C LEU A 21 8.53 -2.88 -12.94
N GLU A 22 8.99 -3.89 -12.20
CA GLU A 22 8.44 -5.23 -12.24
C GLU A 22 7.66 -5.54 -10.97
N ILE A 23 6.36 -5.86 -11.14
CA ILE A 23 5.45 -6.23 -10.05
C ILE A 23 5.18 -7.73 -10.15
N PRO A 24 5.66 -8.54 -9.18
CA PRO A 24 5.32 -9.95 -9.09
C PRO A 24 3.86 -10.12 -8.64
N GLU A 25 3.13 -11.03 -9.30
CA GLU A 25 1.73 -11.31 -8.97
C GLU A 25 1.61 -12.12 -7.67
N ASN A 26 0.55 -11.86 -6.90
CA ASN A 26 0.27 -12.51 -5.62
C ASN A 26 1.44 -12.42 -4.61
N LYS A 27 2.18 -11.33 -4.66
CA LYS A 27 3.33 -11.03 -3.82
C LYS A 27 3.22 -9.65 -3.21
N ILE A 28 3.92 -9.46 -2.10
CA ILE A 28 4.00 -8.18 -1.41
C ILE A 28 5.31 -7.49 -1.80
N THR A 29 5.18 -6.36 -2.50
CA THR A 29 6.33 -5.50 -2.84
C THR A 29 6.34 -4.29 -1.92
N VAL A 30 7.44 -4.07 -1.19
CA VAL A 30 7.61 -2.87 -0.37
C VAL A 30 8.55 -1.88 -1.06
N ILE A 31 8.11 -0.64 -1.17
CA ILE A 31 8.84 0.46 -1.77
C ILE A 31 9.34 1.39 -0.66
N CYS A 32 10.64 1.46 -0.50
CA CYS A 32 11.35 2.32 0.42
C CYS A 32 12.00 3.50 -0.31
N GLY A 33 12.41 4.52 0.44
CA GLY A 33 13.11 5.70 -0.07
C GLY A 33 12.80 6.94 0.74
N HIS A 34 13.60 7.98 0.57
CA HIS A 34 13.44 9.23 1.32
C HIS A 34 12.11 9.96 1.01
N ASN A 35 11.75 10.92 1.84
CA ASN A 35 10.58 11.77 1.60
C ASN A 35 10.76 12.57 0.30
N GLY A 36 9.74 12.55 -0.56
CA GLY A 36 9.82 13.21 -1.86
C GLY A 36 10.37 12.35 -3.01
N ALA A 37 10.85 11.13 -2.76
CA ALA A 37 11.34 10.21 -3.80
C ALA A 37 10.29 9.79 -4.85
N GLY A 38 9.00 10.06 -4.61
CA GLY A 38 7.92 9.75 -5.54
C GLY A 38 7.08 8.54 -5.16
N LYS A 39 7.28 7.91 -4.00
CA LYS A 39 6.57 6.69 -3.55
C LYS A 39 5.04 6.82 -3.65
N THR A 40 4.45 7.79 -2.98
CA THR A 40 3.00 8.09 -3.06
C THR A 40 2.53 8.38 -4.49
N THR A 41 3.36 9.08 -5.28
CA THR A 41 3.05 9.36 -6.69
C THR A 41 2.99 8.07 -7.49
N LEU A 42 3.94 7.16 -7.26
CA LEU A 42 3.96 5.85 -7.91
C LEU A 42 2.70 5.05 -7.59
N LEU A 43 2.29 4.97 -6.30
CA LEU A 43 1.05 4.29 -5.93
C LEU A 43 -0.19 4.90 -6.61
N LYS A 44 -0.26 6.24 -6.72
CA LYS A 44 -1.36 6.92 -7.42
C LYS A 44 -1.39 6.63 -8.92
N ILE A 45 -0.24 6.44 -9.55
CA ILE A 45 -0.15 6.03 -10.95
C ILE A 45 -0.61 4.58 -11.11
N LEU A 46 -0.08 3.66 -10.32
CA LEU A 46 -0.39 2.24 -10.38
C LEU A 46 -1.88 1.99 -10.09
N SER A 47 -2.44 2.66 -9.09
CA SER A 47 -3.88 2.55 -8.75
C SER A 47 -4.81 3.17 -9.80
N GLY A 48 -4.27 3.94 -10.74
CA GLY A 48 -5.03 4.59 -11.81
C GLY A 48 -5.64 5.95 -11.43
N ILE A 49 -5.30 6.50 -10.26
CA ILE A 49 -5.70 7.86 -9.86
C ILE A 49 -5.00 8.91 -10.74
N PHE A 50 -3.71 8.70 -11.00
CA PHE A 50 -2.98 9.53 -11.95
C PHE A 50 -2.83 8.84 -13.30
N PRO A 51 -3.09 9.54 -14.42
CA PRO A 51 -2.87 8.97 -15.74
C PRO A 51 -1.38 8.80 -15.99
N SER A 52 -0.95 7.64 -16.46
CA SER A 52 0.35 7.47 -17.08
C SER A 52 0.17 7.40 -18.58
N LYS A 53 0.98 8.18 -19.31
CA LYS A 53 1.00 8.13 -20.76
C LYS A 53 1.91 6.99 -21.20
N ASN A 54 1.48 6.21 -22.20
CA ASN A 54 2.26 5.22 -22.93
C ASN A 54 2.47 3.83 -22.29
N ASP A 55 1.75 3.45 -21.23
CA ASP A 55 1.74 2.07 -20.76
C ASP A 55 0.32 1.52 -20.68
N GLU A 56 -0.08 0.73 -21.68
CA GLU A 56 -1.39 0.05 -21.68
C GLU A 56 -1.51 -1.03 -20.60
N ASN A 57 -0.38 -1.59 -20.16
CA ASN A 57 -0.36 -2.60 -19.11
C ASN A 57 -0.72 -2.00 -17.73
N LEU A 58 -0.54 -0.71 -17.52
CA LEU A 58 -0.98 -0.04 -16.28
C LEU A 58 -2.50 -0.09 -16.07
N LYS A 59 -3.29 -0.28 -17.14
CA LYS A 59 -4.73 -0.50 -16.99
C LYS A 59 -5.05 -1.81 -16.28
N LYS A 60 -4.17 -2.81 -16.37
CA LYS A 60 -4.33 -4.15 -15.80
C LYS A 60 -4.01 -4.20 -14.30
N VAL A 61 -3.23 -3.24 -13.80
CA VAL A 61 -2.82 -3.18 -12.38
C VAL A 61 -3.61 -2.16 -11.58
N LYS A 62 -4.66 -1.56 -12.14
CA LYS A 62 -5.54 -0.67 -11.40
C LYS A 62 -6.13 -1.39 -10.19
N GLY A 63 -6.10 -0.73 -9.05
CA GLY A 63 -6.48 -1.38 -7.82
C GLY A 63 -6.93 -0.42 -6.73
N TRP A 64 -7.15 -0.96 -5.54
CA TRP A 64 -7.59 -0.19 -4.39
C TRP A 64 -6.41 0.51 -3.73
N LEU A 65 -6.46 1.84 -3.62
CA LEU A 65 -5.46 2.63 -2.90
C LEU A 65 -5.98 3.02 -1.51
N VAL A 66 -5.21 2.69 -0.48
CA VAL A 66 -5.34 3.23 0.87
C VAL A 66 -4.24 4.28 1.04
N PRO A 67 -4.55 5.57 1.02
CA PRO A 67 -3.58 6.62 1.28
C PRO A 67 -3.19 6.67 2.75
N ALA A 68 -2.07 7.32 3.09
CA ALA A 68 -1.58 7.46 4.47
C ALA A 68 -2.58 8.11 5.44
N SER A 69 -3.55 8.86 4.92
CA SER A 69 -4.66 9.45 5.68
C SER A 69 -5.91 8.57 5.79
N GLY A 70 -5.86 7.30 5.35
CA GLY A 70 -6.99 6.36 5.35
C GLY A 70 -7.86 6.45 4.10
N GLY A 71 -8.45 7.61 3.80
CA GLY A 71 -9.16 7.87 2.53
C GLY A 71 -10.62 7.40 2.47
N LEU A 72 -11.24 7.11 3.60
CA LEU A 72 -12.67 6.79 3.67
C LEU A 72 -13.55 8.05 3.70
N ILE A 73 -14.82 7.89 3.36
CA ILE A 73 -15.82 8.98 3.43
C ILE A 73 -16.08 9.32 4.90
N ARG A 74 -15.74 10.53 5.32
CA ARG A 74 -15.69 10.94 6.73
C ARG A 74 -17.02 10.85 7.50
N HIS A 75 -18.16 10.97 6.80
CA HIS A 75 -19.49 10.91 7.40
C HIS A 75 -20.05 9.49 7.50
N PHE A 76 -19.45 8.52 6.81
CA PHE A 76 -19.88 7.13 6.81
C PHE A 76 -19.09 6.33 7.87
N SER A 77 -19.71 5.29 8.39
CA SER A 77 -19.10 4.29 9.26
C SER A 77 -18.42 3.19 8.43
N LEU A 78 -17.56 2.36 9.07
CA LEU A 78 -17.00 1.18 8.43
C LEU A 78 -18.09 0.26 7.87
N LYS A 79 -19.16 0.03 8.66
CA LYS A 79 -20.29 -0.80 8.24
C LYS A 79 -20.97 -0.28 6.96
N GLU A 80 -21.17 1.03 6.85
CA GLU A 80 -21.74 1.63 5.64
C GLU A 80 -20.80 1.50 4.44
N HIS A 81 -19.48 1.65 4.61
CA HIS A 81 -18.52 1.41 3.53
C HIS A 81 -18.55 -0.03 3.04
N LEU A 82 -18.59 -1.02 3.96
CA LEU A 82 -18.69 -2.43 3.59
C LEU A 82 -19.98 -2.73 2.82
N ASN A 83 -21.10 -2.12 3.21
CA ASN A 83 -22.36 -2.25 2.48
C ASN A 83 -22.29 -1.65 1.06
N ILE A 84 -21.66 -0.47 0.90
CA ILE A 84 -21.50 0.18 -0.41
C ILE A 84 -20.72 -0.70 -1.38
N ILE A 85 -19.63 -1.31 -0.94
CA ILE A 85 -18.80 -2.18 -1.79
C ILE A 85 -19.36 -3.60 -1.91
N LYS A 86 -20.51 -3.90 -1.32
CA LYS A 86 -21.15 -5.22 -1.31
C LYS A 86 -20.21 -6.33 -0.83
N ALA A 87 -19.59 -6.09 0.33
CA ALA A 87 -18.60 -6.98 0.94
C ALA A 87 -19.15 -8.36 1.34
N GLU A 88 -20.46 -8.57 1.33
CA GLU A 88 -21.16 -9.78 1.78
C GLU A 88 -20.66 -11.06 1.08
N ASN A 89 -20.23 -10.95 -0.16
CA ASN A 89 -19.76 -12.07 -0.97
C ASN A 89 -18.25 -12.31 -0.88
N ASN A 90 -17.53 -11.52 -0.07
CA ASN A 90 -16.08 -11.61 0.08
C ASN A 90 -15.71 -11.79 1.55
N THR A 91 -15.05 -12.90 1.88
CA THR A 91 -14.68 -13.25 3.27
C THR A 91 -13.29 -12.74 3.68
N ASN A 92 -12.50 -12.22 2.76
CA ASN A 92 -11.11 -11.81 3.03
C ASN A 92 -10.96 -10.68 4.07
N TRP A 93 -12.01 -9.94 4.34
CA TRP A 93 -12.00 -8.85 5.33
C TRP A 93 -12.32 -9.29 6.75
N GLN A 94 -12.93 -10.47 6.94
CA GLN A 94 -13.41 -10.93 8.26
C GLN A 94 -12.25 -11.18 9.22
N GLU A 95 -11.13 -11.72 8.74
CA GLU A 95 -9.91 -11.87 9.53
C GLU A 95 -9.38 -10.49 9.98
N ALA A 96 -9.28 -9.54 9.05
CA ALA A 96 -8.85 -8.18 9.36
C ALA A 96 -9.80 -7.50 10.35
N PHE A 97 -11.10 -7.68 10.20
CA PHE A 97 -12.12 -7.15 11.10
C PHE A 97 -11.92 -7.67 12.52
N SER A 98 -11.73 -8.98 12.67
CA SER A 98 -11.51 -9.63 13.97
C SER A 98 -10.18 -9.23 14.62
N LEU A 99 -9.07 -9.29 13.87
CA LEU A 99 -7.74 -8.97 14.38
C LEU A 99 -7.62 -7.50 14.81
N PHE A 100 -8.28 -6.59 14.13
CA PHE A 100 -8.34 -5.18 14.51
C PHE A 100 -9.43 -4.84 15.53
N GLN A 101 -10.20 -5.85 16.00
CA GLN A 101 -11.31 -5.67 16.93
C GLN A 101 -12.27 -4.57 16.45
N ALA A 102 -12.62 -4.59 15.17
CA ALA A 102 -13.33 -3.51 14.50
C ALA A 102 -14.78 -3.35 14.98
N GLU A 103 -15.36 -4.35 15.65
CA GLU A 103 -16.66 -4.27 16.32
C GLU A 103 -16.75 -3.11 17.31
N LYS A 104 -15.61 -2.66 17.86
CA LYS A 104 -15.54 -1.54 18.81
C LYS A 104 -15.80 -0.17 18.15
N PHE A 105 -15.61 -0.08 16.82
CA PHE A 105 -15.72 1.19 16.12
C PHE A 105 -16.50 1.11 14.79
N GLU A 106 -16.95 -0.06 14.36
CA GLU A 106 -17.59 -0.27 13.05
C GLU A 106 -18.78 0.63 12.75
N LYS A 107 -19.53 1.05 13.80
CA LYS A 107 -20.72 1.91 13.69
C LYS A 107 -20.41 3.40 13.80
N ASN A 108 -19.20 3.74 14.20
CA ASN A 108 -18.80 5.13 14.35
C ASN A 108 -18.50 5.75 12.98
N PRO A 109 -18.96 6.97 12.69
CA PRO A 109 -18.55 7.67 11.48
C PRO A 109 -17.04 7.92 11.50
N VAL A 110 -16.39 7.77 10.34
CA VAL A 110 -14.92 7.86 10.18
C VAL A 110 -14.33 9.13 10.83
N ARG A 111 -15.03 10.26 10.75
CA ARG A 111 -14.60 11.52 11.39
C ARG A 111 -14.42 11.45 12.92
N LYS A 112 -14.95 10.41 13.58
CA LYS A 112 -14.82 10.20 15.03
C LYS A 112 -13.78 9.14 15.38
N LEU A 113 -13.19 8.48 14.39
CA LEU A 113 -12.15 7.50 14.58
C LEU A 113 -10.80 8.19 14.86
N SER A 114 -9.94 7.51 15.64
CA SER A 114 -8.53 7.87 15.68
C SER A 114 -7.85 7.59 14.33
N THR A 115 -6.69 8.18 14.07
CA THR A 115 -5.93 7.92 12.83
C THR A 115 -5.63 6.44 12.62
N GLY A 116 -5.27 5.72 13.70
CA GLY A 116 -5.07 4.28 13.65
C GLY A 116 -6.35 3.51 13.33
N GLN A 117 -7.50 3.87 13.95
CA GLN A 117 -8.79 3.25 13.65
C GLN A 117 -9.24 3.55 12.22
N GLU A 118 -9.02 4.77 11.71
CA GLU A 118 -9.31 5.11 10.32
C GLU A 118 -8.46 4.28 9.35
N MET A 119 -7.16 4.09 9.64
CA MET A 119 -6.28 3.23 8.86
C MET A 119 -6.77 1.77 8.89
N MET A 120 -7.07 1.21 10.07
CA MET A 120 -7.61 -0.15 10.19
C MET A 120 -8.91 -0.33 9.41
N ALA A 121 -9.85 0.62 9.51
CA ALA A 121 -11.08 0.60 8.75
C ALA A 121 -10.82 0.62 7.23
N SER A 122 -9.88 1.44 6.77
CA SER A 122 -9.52 1.56 5.35
C SER A 122 -8.90 0.26 4.81
N ILE A 123 -8.07 -0.41 5.61
CA ILE A 123 -7.48 -1.71 5.27
C ILE A 123 -8.58 -2.78 5.18
N ILE A 124 -9.53 -2.83 6.13
CA ILE A 124 -10.66 -3.77 6.09
C ILE A 124 -11.46 -3.58 4.80
N VAL A 125 -11.75 -2.34 4.42
CA VAL A 125 -12.47 -2.03 3.17
C VAL A 125 -11.65 -2.46 1.94
N ALA A 126 -10.34 -2.25 1.94
CA ALA A 126 -9.45 -2.72 0.87
C ALA A 126 -9.43 -4.25 0.75
N CYS A 127 -9.38 -4.98 1.88
CA CYS A 127 -9.48 -6.44 1.91
C CYS A 127 -10.81 -6.93 1.35
N ALA A 128 -11.91 -6.23 1.68
CA ALA A 128 -13.26 -6.55 1.22
C ALA A 128 -13.50 -6.21 -0.26
N SER A 129 -12.67 -5.37 -0.86
CA SER A 129 -12.80 -5.01 -2.28
C SER A 129 -12.52 -6.22 -3.18
N ASN A 130 -13.15 -6.24 -4.36
CA ASN A 130 -12.88 -7.26 -5.39
C ASN A 130 -11.60 -6.97 -6.19
N SER A 131 -10.78 -6.02 -5.75
CA SER A 131 -9.55 -5.66 -6.44
C SER A 131 -8.47 -6.73 -6.24
N GLU A 132 -7.81 -7.13 -7.32
CA GLU A 132 -6.64 -8.02 -7.29
C GLU A 132 -5.38 -7.30 -6.81
N PHE A 133 -5.34 -5.97 -6.95
CA PHE A 133 -4.24 -5.12 -6.55
C PHE A 133 -4.64 -4.22 -5.39
N ILE A 134 -3.82 -4.20 -4.33
CA ILE A 134 -3.97 -3.30 -3.18
C ILE A 134 -2.70 -2.47 -3.04
N TYR A 135 -2.88 -1.17 -2.91
CA TYR A 135 -1.83 -0.18 -2.72
C TYR A 135 -1.98 0.46 -1.34
N LEU A 136 -0.94 0.38 -0.51
CA LEU A 136 -0.95 0.91 0.86
C LEU A 136 0.16 1.96 1.00
N ASP A 137 -0.23 3.20 1.28
CA ASP A 137 0.72 4.30 1.48
C ASP A 137 1.00 4.48 2.98
N GLU A 138 2.20 4.09 3.43
CA GLU A 138 2.66 4.18 4.82
C GLU A 138 1.67 3.60 5.87
N PRO A 139 1.13 2.38 5.67
CA PRO A 139 0.01 1.87 6.48
C PRO A 139 0.38 1.63 7.94
N PHE A 140 1.67 1.43 8.24
CA PHE A 140 2.15 1.16 9.60
C PHE A 140 2.31 2.41 10.46
N ALA A 141 2.47 3.60 9.84
CA ALA A 141 2.85 4.84 10.53
C ALA A 141 1.85 5.31 11.61
N SER A 142 0.59 4.92 11.50
CA SER A 142 -0.49 5.32 12.42
C SER A 142 -0.97 4.19 13.33
N LEU A 143 -0.36 3.00 13.25
CA LEU A 143 -0.74 1.83 14.04
C LEU A 143 0.17 1.68 15.26
N ASP A 144 -0.40 1.22 16.37
CA ASP A 144 0.38 0.73 17.49
C ASP A 144 1.06 -0.61 17.15
N PRO A 145 2.09 -1.07 17.90
CA PRO A 145 2.86 -2.27 17.58
C PRO A 145 1.99 -3.53 17.38
N ASN A 146 0.98 -3.75 18.22
CA ASN A 146 0.12 -4.93 18.12
C ASN A 146 -0.70 -4.91 16.82
N ASN A 147 -1.27 -3.75 16.46
CA ASN A 147 -2.02 -3.60 15.22
C ASN A 147 -1.12 -3.64 13.98
N ALA A 148 0.13 -3.17 14.07
CA ALA A 148 1.12 -3.31 13.00
C ALA A 148 1.47 -4.78 12.74
N GLU A 149 1.70 -5.58 13.78
CA GLU A 149 1.90 -7.04 13.67
C GLU A 149 0.66 -7.76 13.10
N ASN A 150 -0.54 -7.36 13.55
CA ASN A 150 -1.78 -7.90 12.99
C ASN A 150 -1.90 -7.57 11.50
N LEU A 151 -1.53 -6.36 11.07
CA LEU A 151 -1.50 -6.00 9.66
C LEU A 151 -0.55 -6.89 8.86
N VAL A 152 0.65 -7.17 9.36
CA VAL A 152 1.59 -8.10 8.70
C VAL A 152 0.93 -9.47 8.48
N LYS A 153 0.26 -10.03 9.51
CA LYS A 153 -0.45 -11.32 9.42
C LYS A 153 -1.55 -11.28 8.36
N ILE A 154 -2.38 -10.24 8.39
CA ILE A 154 -3.46 -10.04 7.41
C ILE A 154 -2.92 -10.02 5.99
N LEU A 155 -1.89 -9.20 5.73
CA LEU A 155 -1.34 -9.02 4.38
C LEU A 155 -0.71 -10.31 3.84
N LYS A 156 -0.01 -11.08 4.69
CA LYS A 156 0.57 -12.37 4.29
C LYS A 156 -0.49 -13.43 3.94
N ASN A 157 -1.66 -13.36 4.54
CA ASN A 157 -2.76 -14.29 4.27
C ASN A 157 -3.59 -13.89 3.04
N LEU A 158 -3.48 -12.64 2.59
CA LEU A 158 -4.18 -12.18 1.39
C LEU A 158 -3.51 -12.72 0.13
N ARG A 159 -4.26 -13.46 -0.68
CA ARG A 159 -3.82 -13.90 -2.01
C ARG A 159 -4.07 -12.81 -3.05
N LYS A 160 -3.40 -11.67 -2.89
CA LYS A 160 -3.51 -10.50 -3.76
C LYS A 160 -2.12 -9.93 -4.05
N THR A 161 -2.00 -9.16 -5.09
CA THR A 161 -0.79 -8.39 -5.36
C THR A 161 -0.83 -7.11 -4.55
N ILE A 162 0.13 -6.92 -3.64
CA ILE A 162 0.13 -5.81 -2.70
C ILE A 162 1.40 -4.99 -2.87
N ILE A 163 1.24 -3.67 -3.00
CA ILE A 163 2.36 -2.74 -3.04
C ILE A 163 2.24 -1.78 -1.86
N ILE A 164 3.27 -1.72 -1.04
CA ILE A 164 3.32 -0.95 0.19
C ILE A 164 4.43 0.09 0.08
N THR A 165 4.20 1.32 0.50
CA THR A 165 5.30 2.23 0.81
C THR A 165 5.55 2.19 2.32
N SER A 166 6.82 2.14 2.72
CA SER A 166 7.20 2.15 4.13
C SER A 166 8.58 2.76 4.34
N HIS A 167 8.78 3.33 5.52
CA HIS A 167 10.08 3.71 6.07
C HIS A 167 10.44 2.91 7.34
N ASP A 168 9.55 2.02 7.79
CA ASP A 168 9.83 1.08 8.88
C ASP A 168 10.55 -0.16 8.32
N LEU A 169 11.86 -0.25 8.57
CA LEU A 169 12.69 -1.33 8.03
C LEU A 169 12.38 -2.68 8.67
N TYR A 170 12.01 -2.70 9.96
CA TYR A 170 11.66 -3.95 10.65
C TYR A 170 10.38 -4.55 10.05
N LEU A 171 9.29 -3.79 10.01
CA LEU A 171 8.03 -4.27 9.43
C LEU A 171 8.16 -4.57 7.94
N THR A 172 9.07 -3.89 7.25
CA THR A 172 9.38 -4.18 5.84
C THR A 172 9.96 -5.57 5.68
N THR A 173 10.95 -5.98 6.50
CA THR A 173 11.52 -7.33 6.43
C THR A 173 10.51 -8.41 6.81
N GLU A 174 9.60 -8.10 7.73
CA GLU A 174 8.56 -9.04 8.14
C GLU A 174 7.51 -9.29 7.06
N VAL A 175 7.17 -8.30 6.23
CA VAL A 175 6.01 -8.39 5.31
C VAL A 175 6.41 -8.63 3.86
N ALA A 176 7.59 -8.20 3.41
CA ALA A 176 7.94 -8.12 1.99
C ALA A 176 8.36 -9.47 1.39
N ASP A 177 7.87 -9.74 0.17
CA ASP A 177 8.46 -10.73 -0.74
C ASP A 177 9.54 -10.08 -1.65
N LYS A 178 9.39 -8.77 -1.94
CA LYS A 178 10.30 -7.96 -2.75
C LYS A 178 10.43 -6.59 -2.15
N ILE A 179 11.64 -6.05 -2.12
CA ILE A 179 11.93 -4.72 -1.62
C ILE A 179 12.57 -3.88 -2.72
N LEU A 180 12.12 -2.63 -2.88
CA LEU A 180 12.65 -1.67 -3.84
C LEU A 180 13.03 -0.38 -3.11
N PHE A 181 14.19 0.19 -3.43
CA PHE A 181 14.51 1.56 -3.05
C PHE A 181 14.35 2.50 -4.25
N ILE A 182 13.64 3.61 -4.02
CA ILE A 182 13.48 4.65 -5.04
C ILE A 182 14.22 5.91 -4.60
N LYS A 183 15.06 6.39 -5.50
CA LYS A 183 15.81 7.64 -5.37
C LYS A 183 15.81 8.39 -6.71
N ASP A 184 15.50 9.67 -6.66
CA ASP A 184 15.51 10.56 -7.83
C ASP A 184 14.79 10.00 -9.08
N GLY A 185 13.61 9.38 -8.83
CA GLY A 185 12.77 8.81 -9.88
C GLY A 185 13.31 7.55 -10.54
N LYS A 186 14.25 6.84 -9.90
CA LYS A 186 14.82 5.58 -10.37
C LYS A 186 14.82 4.54 -9.24
N ILE A 187 14.83 3.26 -9.61
CA ILE A 187 15.13 2.18 -8.67
C ILE A 187 16.65 2.20 -8.45
N SER A 188 17.06 2.57 -7.24
CA SER A 188 18.47 2.60 -6.84
C SER A 188 18.96 1.23 -6.38
N TRP A 189 18.06 0.40 -5.85
CA TRP A 189 18.36 -0.94 -5.36
C TRP A 189 17.10 -1.79 -5.28
N GLN A 190 17.24 -3.12 -5.39
CA GLN A 190 16.16 -4.07 -5.18
C GLN A 190 16.67 -5.40 -4.64
N SER A 191 15.83 -6.09 -3.84
CA SER A 191 16.01 -7.48 -3.44
C SER A 191 14.73 -8.26 -3.67
N GLU A 192 14.86 -9.49 -4.12
CA GLU A 192 13.78 -10.47 -4.26
C GLU A 192 13.87 -11.59 -3.23
N ASN A 193 14.90 -11.54 -2.38
CA ASN A 193 15.10 -12.47 -1.27
C ASN A 193 14.68 -11.81 0.03
N GLN A 194 14.23 -12.63 0.97
CA GLN A 194 14.01 -12.19 2.34
C GLN A 194 15.34 -11.76 2.95
N LEU A 195 15.38 -10.56 3.49
CA LEU A 195 16.55 -9.97 4.15
C LEU A 195 16.29 -9.89 5.64
N ASP A 196 17.36 -9.94 6.42
CA ASP A 196 17.27 -9.51 7.80
C ASP A 196 17.31 -7.97 7.92
N VAL A 197 16.99 -7.46 9.12
CA VAL A 197 16.91 -6.03 9.36
C VAL A 197 18.26 -5.32 9.21
N GLU A 198 19.37 -5.97 9.55
CA GLU A 198 20.70 -5.35 9.47
C GLU A 198 21.19 -5.28 8.01
N GLU A 199 20.90 -6.30 7.21
CA GLU A 199 21.16 -6.27 5.76
C GLU A 199 20.35 -5.15 5.10
N LEU A 200 19.06 -5.01 5.46
CA LEU A 200 18.22 -3.95 4.91
C LEU A 200 18.67 -2.55 5.36
N LYS A 201 19.11 -2.39 6.62
CA LYS A 201 19.67 -1.13 7.10
C LYS A 201 20.93 -0.73 6.34
N THR A 202 21.78 -1.70 6.02
CA THR A 202 22.99 -1.47 5.25
C THR A 202 22.63 -1.00 3.84
N ALA A 203 21.77 -1.73 3.15
CA ALA A 203 21.26 -1.33 1.83
C ALA A 203 20.57 0.04 1.86
N TYR A 204 19.81 0.34 2.92
CA TYR A 204 19.16 1.65 3.05
C TYR A 204 20.14 2.81 3.16
N LYS A 205 21.25 2.65 3.90
CA LYS A 205 22.30 3.70 4.01
C LYS A 205 23.01 3.97 2.68
N ASP A 206 23.18 2.91 1.88
CA ASP A 206 23.96 2.99 0.64
C ASP A 206 23.12 3.50 -0.55
N PHE A 207 21.83 3.19 -0.59
CA PHE A 207 20.99 3.32 -1.77
C PHE A 207 19.71 4.17 -1.62
N ALA A 208 19.23 4.46 -0.39
CA ALA A 208 17.99 5.22 -0.19
C ALA A 208 18.14 6.76 -0.26
#